data_8d49ef111a71b6dd833497ef9593e7ce
#
_entry.id   8d49ef111a71b6dd833497ef9593e7ce
#
_cell.length_a   1.000
_cell.length_b   1.000
_cell.length_c   1.000
_cell.angle_alpha   90.00
_cell.angle_beta   90.00
_cell.angle_gamma   90.00
#
_symmetry.space_group_name_H-M   'P 1'
#
loop_
_entity.id
_entity.type
_entity.pdbx_description
1 polymer ?
#
loop_
_entity_poly.entity_id
_entity_poly.type
_entity_poly.pdbx_seq_one_letter_code
_entity_poly.pdbx_strand_id
1 'polypeptide(L)'
;MIKEFFQMKRWGLFIGKHFSFLSPMTWTWLSLIIAVIAFILVALKQIYSGFFTFLISTLLDEIDGKVARYSKRATYIGGFTDGVVDRFVDFLLIFSFFFLKFPTWGFDISILLFMLLFVTLLPPFIVAYANHRQAVPDPTEKVIWRFAFRLEYLVLFLAVLFFYPISTTIALIFIYLSLILNSATVIQAMILTFIKAKNYDQINEQASIEFLESLSEE
;
A
#
# COMPACT_ATOMS: atom_id res chain seq x y z
N MET A 1 -2.33 13.49 3.77
CA MET A 1 -1.39 14.59 4.15
C MET A 1 0.01 14.38 3.57
N ILE A 2 0.77 13.32 3.94
CA ILE A 2 2.14 13.11 3.40
C ILE A 2 2.12 12.93 1.87
N LYS A 3 1.16 12.20 1.32
CA LYS A 3 0.98 11.99 -0.12
C LYS A 3 0.70 13.30 -0.89
N GLU A 4 -0.02 14.25 -0.31
CA GLU A 4 -0.29 15.56 -0.92
C GLU A 4 0.95 16.44 -0.94
N PHE A 5 1.80 16.38 0.09
CA PHE A 5 3.08 17.08 0.12
C PHE A 5 4.03 16.61 -1.00
N PHE A 6 4.09 15.29 -1.27
CA PHE A 6 4.86 14.72 -2.38
C PHE A 6 4.20 14.87 -3.76
N GLN A 7 2.91 15.19 -3.83
CA GLN A 7 2.19 15.50 -5.07
C GLN A 7 2.33 16.95 -5.55
N MET A 8 3.14 17.78 -4.91
CA MET A 8 3.43 19.10 -5.44
C MET A 8 3.96 18.95 -6.87
N LYS A 9 3.17 19.45 -7.85
CA LYS A 9 3.41 19.28 -9.30
C LYS A 9 4.86 19.59 -9.72
N ARG A 10 5.52 20.53 -9.05
CA ARG A 10 6.91 20.91 -9.33
C ARG A 10 7.92 19.80 -8.99
N TRP A 11 7.82 19.15 -7.82
CA TRP A 11 8.71 18.07 -7.41
C TRP A 11 8.52 16.81 -8.26
N GLY A 12 7.28 16.47 -8.58
CA GLY A 12 6.97 15.34 -9.47
C GLY A 12 7.55 15.53 -10.87
N LEU A 13 7.47 16.74 -11.41
CA LEU A 13 8.06 17.07 -12.72
C LEU A 13 9.60 17.05 -12.67
N PHE A 14 10.21 17.56 -11.61
CA PHE A 14 11.66 17.53 -11.44
C PHE A 14 12.20 16.10 -11.39
N ILE A 15 11.62 15.24 -10.54
CA ILE A 15 12.01 13.84 -10.43
C ILE A 15 11.75 13.12 -11.75
N GLY A 16 10.56 13.24 -12.32
CA GLY A 16 10.22 12.62 -13.60
C GLY A 16 11.20 12.97 -14.72
N LYS A 17 11.63 14.25 -14.81
CA LYS A 17 12.60 14.71 -15.80
C LYS A 17 13.99 14.10 -15.58
N HIS A 18 14.50 14.10 -14.33
CA HIS A 18 15.87 13.65 -14.05
C HIS A 18 16.01 12.13 -14.11
N PHE A 19 14.95 11.39 -13.80
CA PHE A 19 14.97 9.92 -13.77
C PHE A 19 14.34 9.27 -15.00
N SER A 20 13.98 10.04 -16.05
CA SER A 20 13.39 9.53 -17.29
C SER A 20 14.36 8.78 -18.23
N PHE A 21 15.63 8.64 -17.82
CA PHE A 21 16.65 7.90 -18.58
C PHE A 21 16.41 6.38 -18.54
N LEU A 22 15.67 5.87 -17.57
CA LEU A 22 15.19 4.49 -17.55
C LEU A 22 13.67 4.45 -17.73
N SER A 23 13.17 3.29 -18.18
CA SER A 23 11.73 3.07 -18.25
C SER A 23 11.09 3.00 -16.85
N PRO A 24 9.82 3.42 -16.68
CA PRO A 24 9.12 3.28 -15.39
C PRO A 24 9.21 1.85 -14.86
N MET A 25 8.93 0.86 -15.70
CA MET A 25 8.96 -0.56 -15.33
C MET A 25 10.35 -1.04 -14.85
N THR A 26 11.43 -0.45 -15.36
CA THR A 26 12.78 -0.74 -14.89
C THR A 26 12.99 -0.26 -13.45
N TRP A 27 12.45 0.90 -13.10
CA TRP A 27 12.50 1.43 -11.74
C TRP A 27 11.71 0.53 -10.78
N THR A 28 10.53 0.04 -11.17
CA THR A 28 9.72 -0.89 -10.39
C THR A 28 10.48 -2.19 -10.10
N TRP A 29 11.10 -2.81 -11.10
CA TRP A 29 11.90 -4.03 -10.88
C TRP A 29 13.17 -3.76 -10.06
N LEU A 30 13.80 -2.62 -10.23
CA LEU A 30 14.97 -2.22 -9.45
C LEU A 30 14.61 -2.05 -7.98
N SER A 31 13.46 -1.45 -7.66
CA SER A 31 12.98 -1.33 -6.28
C SER A 31 12.81 -2.70 -5.62
N LEU A 32 12.26 -3.68 -6.33
CA LEU A 32 12.11 -5.04 -5.81
C LEU A 32 13.47 -5.73 -5.56
N ILE A 33 14.39 -5.63 -6.50
CA ILE A 33 15.74 -6.22 -6.34
C ILE A 33 16.42 -5.63 -5.11
N ILE A 34 16.33 -4.32 -4.92
CA ILE A 34 16.91 -3.64 -3.76
C ILE A 34 16.19 -4.05 -2.47
N ALA A 35 14.86 -4.27 -2.50
CA ALA A 35 14.13 -4.80 -1.35
C ALA A 35 14.58 -6.21 -0.97
N VAL A 36 14.87 -7.08 -1.94
CA VAL A 36 15.42 -8.42 -1.68
C VAL A 36 16.80 -8.32 -1.01
N ILE A 37 17.66 -7.43 -1.50
CA ILE A 37 18.98 -7.18 -0.88
C ILE A 37 18.80 -6.68 0.56
N ALA A 38 17.87 -5.74 0.77
CA ALA A 38 17.56 -5.21 2.10
C ALA A 38 17.10 -6.30 3.06
N PHE A 39 16.20 -7.17 2.60
CA PHE A 39 15.74 -8.34 3.36
C PHE A 39 16.91 -9.26 3.77
N ILE A 40 17.80 -9.58 2.85
CA ILE A 40 19.00 -10.41 3.14
C ILE A 40 19.88 -9.72 4.18
N LEU A 41 20.11 -8.41 4.08
CA LEU A 41 20.90 -7.67 5.05
C LEU A 41 20.29 -7.73 6.46
N VAL A 42 18.99 -7.57 6.60
CA VAL A 42 18.30 -7.71 7.89
C VAL A 42 18.40 -9.14 8.43
N ALA A 43 18.20 -10.15 7.57
CA ALA A 43 18.34 -11.55 7.95
C ALA A 43 19.76 -11.87 8.46
N LEU A 44 20.79 -11.25 7.86
CA LEU A 44 22.18 -11.30 8.29
C LEU A 44 22.50 -10.41 9.51
N LYS A 45 21.48 -9.82 10.16
CA LYS A 45 21.59 -8.92 11.32
C LYS A 45 22.30 -7.59 11.04
N GLN A 46 22.46 -7.21 9.79
CA GLN A 46 22.95 -5.88 9.39
C GLN A 46 21.78 -4.89 9.32
N ILE A 47 21.21 -4.55 10.49
CA ILE A 47 19.91 -3.88 10.60
C ILE A 47 19.94 -2.48 9.97
N TYR A 48 20.95 -1.65 10.28
CA TYR A 48 21.03 -0.30 9.68
C TYR A 48 21.27 -0.35 8.18
N SER A 49 22.11 -1.24 7.68
CA SER A 49 22.30 -1.44 6.24
C SER A 49 21.00 -1.85 5.57
N GLY A 50 20.25 -2.79 6.18
CA GLY A 50 18.94 -3.20 5.73
C GLY A 50 17.92 -2.05 5.74
N PHE A 51 17.88 -1.25 6.81
CA PHE A 51 17.03 -0.06 6.91
C PHE A 51 17.29 0.92 5.74
N PHE A 52 18.54 1.33 5.53
CA PHE A 52 18.87 2.27 4.46
C PHE A 52 18.58 1.69 3.07
N THR A 53 18.79 0.39 2.89
CA THR A 53 18.52 -0.29 1.61
C THR A 53 17.01 -0.38 1.36
N PHE A 54 16.17 -0.69 2.36
CA PHE A 54 14.70 -0.62 2.25
C PHE A 54 14.22 0.81 1.98
N LEU A 55 14.82 1.80 2.63
CA LEU A 55 14.50 3.21 2.38
C LEU A 55 14.77 3.59 0.93
N ILE A 56 15.92 3.16 0.37
CA ILE A 56 16.24 3.37 -1.06
C ILE A 56 15.21 2.67 -1.94
N SER A 57 14.86 1.41 -1.66
CA SER A 57 13.82 0.67 -2.40
C SER A 57 12.50 1.44 -2.44
N THR A 58 12.03 1.93 -1.30
CA THR A 58 10.79 2.72 -1.19
C THR A 58 10.86 4.03 -1.97
N LEU A 59 12.01 4.70 -1.98
CA LEU A 59 12.20 5.93 -2.76
C LEU A 59 12.21 5.67 -4.27
N LEU A 60 12.79 4.56 -4.72
CA LEU A 60 12.79 4.15 -6.13
C LEU A 60 11.40 3.82 -6.64
N ASP A 61 10.60 3.17 -5.82
CA ASP A 61 9.20 2.88 -6.07
C ASP A 61 8.38 4.16 -6.33
N GLU A 62 8.59 5.20 -5.53
CA GLU A 62 7.96 6.50 -5.76
C GLU A 62 8.42 7.21 -7.05
N ILE A 63 9.59 6.87 -7.59
CA ILE A 63 10.15 7.47 -8.80
C ILE A 63 9.42 6.96 -10.04
N ASP A 64 9.10 5.65 -10.14
CA ASP A 64 8.55 5.05 -11.34
C ASP A 64 7.21 5.68 -11.75
N GLY A 65 6.30 5.90 -10.81
CA GLY A 65 5.04 6.59 -11.06
C GLY A 65 5.20 8.05 -11.50
N LYS A 66 6.25 8.75 -11.02
CA LYS A 66 6.56 10.12 -11.45
C LYS A 66 7.14 10.12 -12.87
N VAL A 67 8.02 9.16 -13.18
CA VAL A 67 8.58 8.96 -14.53
C VAL A 67 7.49 8.58 -15.52
N ALA A 68 6.58 7.65 -15.17
CA ALA A 68 5.46 7.24 -16.02
C ALA A 68 4.56 8.43 -16.39
N ARG A 69 4.22 9.27 -15.43
CA ARG A 69 3.41 10.48 -15.66
C ARG A 69 4.15 11.54 -16.48
N TYR A 70 5.43 11.77 -16.22
CA TYR A 70 6.24 12.75 -16.94
C TYR A 70 6.44 12.35 -18.41
N SER A 71 6.81 11.07 -18.65
CA SER A 71 7.09 10.55 -19.99
C SER A 71 5.82 10.21 -20.79
N LYS A 72 4.62 10.35 -20.20
CA LYS A 72 3.34 9.91 -20.77
C LYS A 72 3.35 8.43 -21.20
N ARG A 73 4.14 7.60 -20.52
CA ARG A 73 4.29 6.15 -20.76
C ARG A 73 3.56 5.31 -19.68
N ALA A 74 2.51 5.85 -19.10
CA ALA A 74 1.65 5.07 -18.21
C ALA A 74 0.94 3.99 -19.03
N THR A 75 1.09 2.71 -18.62
CA THR A 75 0.48 1.55 -19.27
C THR A 75 -0.28 0.71 -18.24
N TYR A 76 -1.29 -0.04 -18.69
CA TYR A 76 -2.05 -0.95 -17.82
C TYR A 76 -1.15 -2.02 -17.19
N ILE A 77 -0.21 -2.59 -17.99
CA ILE A 77 0.76 -3.57 -17.49
C ILE A 77 1.71 -2.95 -16.46
N GLY A 78 2.13 -1.69 -16.67
CA GLY A 78 2.96 -0.96 -15.70
C GLY A 78 2.24 -0.79 -14.38
N GLY A 79 1.00 -0.30 -14.38
CA GLY A 79 0.21 -0.15 -13.16
C GLY A 79 -0.10 -1.47 -12.45
N PHE A 80 -0.32 -2.56 -13.20
CA PHE A 80 -0.48 -3.89 -12.62
C PHE A 80 0.83 -4.38 -11.97
N THR A 81 1.95 -4.26 -12.68
CA THR A 81 3.27 -4.68 -12.17
C THR A 81 3.66 -3.90 -10.92
N ASP A 82 3.47 -2.59 -10.93
CA ASP A 82 3.69 -1.70 -9.80
C ASP A 82 2.89 -2.17 -8.57
N GLY A 83 1.57 -2.35 -8.72
CA GLY A 83 0.72 -2.84 -7.64
C GLY A 83 1.11 -4.21 -7.07
N VAL A 84 1.64 -5.12 -7.90
CA VAL A 84 2.12 -6.44 -7.45
C VAL A 84 3.47 -6.33 -6.75
N VAL A 85 4.42 -5.60 -7.33
CA VAL A 85 5.75 -5.37 -6.74
C VAL A 85 5.65 -4.69 -5.38
N ASP A 86 4.77 -3.73 -5.24
CA ASP A 86 4.42 -3.09 -3.98
C ASP A 86 4.14 -4.11 -2.87
N ARG A 87 3.34 -5.14 -3.18
CA ARG A 87 2.99 -6.17 -2.18
C ARG A 87 4.18 -7.05 -1.82
N PHE A 88 5.05 -7.35 -2.79
CA PHE A 88 6.28 -8.08 -2.51
C PHE A 88 7.23 -7.27 -1.62
N VAL A 89 7.39 -5.97 -1.86
CA VAL A 89 8.24 -5.10 -1.03
C VAL A 89 7.69 -5.02 0.40
N ASP A 90 6.37 -4.79 0.56
CA ASP A 90 5.70 -4.77 1.86
C ASP A 90 5.88 -6.11 2.60
N PHE A 91 5.71 -7.23 1.88
CA PHE A 91 5.92 -8.57 2.42
C PHE A 91 7.36 -8.78 2.90
N LEU A 92 8.35 -8.48 2.05
CA LEU A 92 9.77 -8.65 2.38
C LEU A 92 10.17 -7.83 3.62
N LEU A 93 9.67 -6.61 3.72
CA LEU A 93 9.96 -5.72 4.84
C LEU A 93 9.40 -6.30 6.15
N ILE A 94 8.12 -6.68 6.19
CA ILE A 94 7.50 -7.27 7.39
C ILE A 94 8.11 -8.65 7.69
N PHE A 95 8.36 -9.46 6.65
CA PHE A 95 8.96 -10.78 6.81
C PHE A 95 10.38 -10.71 7.38
N SER A 96 11.11 -9.62 7.11
CA SER A 96 12.42 -9.39 7.71
C SER A 96 12.38 -9.31 9.25
N PHE A 97 11.24 -8.89 9.84
CA PHE A 97 11.08 -8.79 11.30
C PHE A 97 11.05 -10.17 11.98
N PHE A 98 10.70 -11.26 11.27
CA PHE A 98 10.78 -12.61 11.83
C PHE A 98 12.21 -13.04 12.19
N PHE A 99 13.21 -12.41 11.60
CA PHE A 99 14.61 -12.65 11.95
C PHE A 99 15.06 -11.85 13.17
N LEU A 100 14.21 -10.95 13.70
CA LEU A 100 14.54 -10.08 14.83
C LEU A 100 13.97 -10.68 16.12
N LYS A 101 14.60 -10.35 17.25
CA LYS A 101 14.15 -10.77 18.58
C LYS A 101 13.46 -9.59 19.28
N PHE A 102 12.20 -9.76 19.60
CA PHE A 102 11.41 -8.76 20.33
C PHE A 102 11.02 -9.28 21.72
N PRO A 103 10.78 -8.38 22.69
CA PRO A 103 10.19 -8.77 23.96
C PRO A 103 8.76 -9.27 23.76
N THR A 104 8.30 -10.19 24.57
CA THR A 104 6.92 -10.71 24.53
C THR A 104 6.00 -9.83 25.39
N TRP A 105 4.99 -9.20 24.74
CA TRP A 105 3.93 -8.44 25.41
C TRP A 105 2.58 -9.08 25.06
N GLY A 106 2.13 -9.97 25.91
CA GLY A 106 0.81 -10.62 25.80
C GLY A 106 0.70 -11.69 24.71
N PHE A 107 1.14 -11.41 23.48
CA PHE A 107 1.09 -12.33 22.37
C PHE A 107 2.49 -12.74 21.90
N ASP A 108 2.58 -13.93 21.30
CA ASP A 108 3.78 -14.34 20.58
C ASP A 108 4.02 -13.41 19.40
N ILE A 109 5.27 -12.99 19.22
CA ILE A 109 5.65 -12.05 18.15
C ILE A 109 5.32 -12.60 16.77
N SER A 110 5.44 -13.90 16.56
CA SER A 110 5.13 -14.52 15.27
C SER A 110 3.66 -14.35 14.93
N ILE A 111 2.76 -14.49 15.91
CA ILE A 111 1.33 -14.27 15.70
C ILE A 111 1.07 -12.80 15.32
N LEU A 112 1.69 -11.85 16.03
CA LEU A 112 1.55 -10.42 15.72
C LEU A 112 2.04 -10.09 14.30
N LEU A 113 3.17 -10.66 13.88
CA LEU A 113 3.72 -10.44 12.54
C LEU A 113 2.87 -11.09 11.44
N PHE A 114 2.30 -12.28 11.67
CA PHE A 114 1.34 -12.89 10.74
C PHE A 114 0.06 -12.05 10.63
N MET A 115 -0.46 -11.55 11.74
CA MET A 115 -1.61 -10.63 11.72
C MET A 115 -1.26 -9.35 10.95
N LEU A 116 -0.08 -8.78 11.17
CA LEU A 116 0.38 -7.58 10.48
C LEU A 116 0.50 -7.80 8.97
N LEU A 117 1.09 -8.92 8.53
CA LEU A 117 1.14 -9.32 7.12
C LEU A 117 -0.26 -9.38 6.51
N PHE A 118 -1.18 -10.06 7.18
CA PHE A 118 -2.54 -10.23 6.68
C PHE A 118 -3.27 -8.89 6.54
N VAL A 119 -3.29 -8.07 7.60
CA VAL A 119 -4.02 -6.78 7.57
C VAL A 119 -3.38 -5.76 6.62
N THR A 120 -2.08 -5.88 6.32
CA THR A 120 -1.40 -5.00 5.34
C THR A 120 -1.81 -5.31 3.90
N LEU A 121 -2.12 -6.58 3.59
CA LEU A 121 -2.55 -6.99 2.25
C LEU A 121 -4.04 -6.72 1.98
N LEU A 122 -4.87 -6.61 3.02
CA LEU A 122 -6.32 -6.49 2.87
C LEU A 122 -6.80 -5.17 2.23
N PRO A 123 -6.31 -3.97 2.57
CA PRO A 123 -6.84 -2.72 2.01
C PRO A 123 -6.75 -2.64 0.48
N PRO A 124 -5.61 -2.96 -0.18
CA PRO A 124 -5.56 -2.99 -1.63
C PRO A 124 -6.41 -4.11 -2.23
N PHE A 125 -6.50 -5.26 -1.56
CA PHE A 125 -7.37 -6.35 -2.01
C PHE A 125 -8.85 -5.95 -1.98
N ILE A 126 -9.32 -5.33 -0.89
CA ILE A 126 -10.72 -4.87 -0.76
C ILE A 126 -11.06 -3.91 -1.91
N VAL A 127 -10.17 -2.94 -2.20
CA VAL A 127 -10.39 -1.97 -3.29
C VAL A 127 -10.42 -2.67 -4.65
N ALA A 128 -9.44 -3.54 -4.93
CA ALA A 128 -9.37 -4.25 -6.20
C ALA A 128 -10.58 -5.18 -6.39
N TYR A 129 -11.00 -5.87 -5.33
CA TYR A 129 -12.14 -6.77 -5.37
C TYR A 129 -13.47 -6.03 -5.51
N ALA A 130 -13.64 -4.90 -4.80
CA ALA A 130 -14.82 -4.04 -4.95
C ALA A 130 -14.98 -3.52 -6.39
N ASN A 131 -13.88 -3.09 -7.01
CA ASN A 131 -13.87 -2.66 -8.41
C ASN A 131 -14.18 -3.84 -9.35
N HIS A 132 -13.58 -5.01 -9.13
CA HIS A 132 -13.82 -6.20 -9.96
C HIS A 132 -15.30 -6.65 -9.90
N ARG A 133 -15.91 -6.58 -8.73
CA ARG A 133 -17.32 -6.94 -8.52
C ARG A 133 -18.31 -5.82 -8.88
N GLN A 134 -17.79 -4.69 -9.35
CA GLN A 134 -18.60 -3.50 -9.65
C GLN A 134 -19.43 -2.99 -8.46
N ALA A 135 -19.04 -3.36 -7.24
CA ALA A 135 -19.64 -2.85 -6.02
C ALA A 135 -19.45 -1.32 -5.86
N VAL A 136 -18.45 -0.77 -6.57
CA VAL A 136 -18.23 0.66 -6.74
C VAL A 136 -17.91 0.90 -8.21
N PRO A 137 -18.94 1.12 -9.07
CA PRO A 137 -18.79 1.12 -10.52
C PRO A 137 -18.06 2.34 -11.08
N ASP A 138 -17.96 3.45 -10.35
CA ASP A 138 -17.22 4.62 -10.83
C ASP A 138 -15.73 4.55 -10.48
N PRO A 139 -14.85 4.22 -11.46
CA PRO A 139 -13.40 4.18 -11.23
C PRO A 139 -12.79 5.58 -11.03
N THR A 140 -13.52 6.66 -11.35
CA THR A 140 -13.06 8.05 -11.16
C THR A 140 -13.31 8.55 -9.75
N GLU A 141 -14.27 7.97 -9.02
CA GLU A 141 -14.40 8.21 -7.60
C GLU A 141 -13.12 7.70 -6.93
N LYS A 142 -12.38 8.60 -6.33
CA LYS A 142 -11.24 8.27 -5.44
C LYS A 142 -11.77 7.50 -4.24
N VAL A 143 -11.88 6.23 -4.47
CA VAL A 143 -12.89 5.34 -3.98
C VAL A 143 -12.83 5.12 -2.49
N ILE A 144 -11.90 5.41 -1.75
CA ILE A 144 -11.97 5.10 -0.33
C ILE A 144 -11.02 6.03 0.42
N TRP A 145 -11.56 6.93 1.19
CA TRP A 145 -10.85 7.58 2.26
C TRP A 145 -10.25 6.48 3.14
N ARG A 146 -8.91 6.48 3.27
CA ARG A 146 -8.20 5.54 4.12
C ARG A 146 -7.57 6.33 5.24
N PHE A 147 -7.58 5.78 6.45
CA PHE A 147 -6.82 6.36 7.57
C PHE A 147 -5.33 6.40 7.24
N ALA A 148 -4.82 5.34 6.60
CA ALA A 148 -3.45 5.28 6.16
C ALA A 148 -3.36 4.85 4.70
N PHE A 149 -2.52 5.54 3.95
CA PHE A 149 -2.02 5.10 2.65
C PHE A 149 -0.74 4.28 2.87
N ARG A 150 -0.29 3.61 1.81
CA ARG A 150 0.92 2.78 1.85
C ARG A 150 2.12 3.50 2.46
N LEU A 151 2.31 4.78 2.14
CA LEU A 151 3.45 5.55 2.63
C LEU A 151 3.45 5.70 4.17
N GLU A 152 2.29 5.91 4.79
CA GLU A 152 2.20 6.09 6.24
C GLU A 152 2.60 4.81 7.00
N TYR A 153 2.14 3.63 6.58
CA TYR A 153 2.54 2.41 7.26
C TYR A 153 3.96 1.94 6.90
N LEU A 154 4.46 2.25 5.70
CA LEU A 154 5.87 2.04 5.37
C LEU A 154 6.82 2.83 6.27
N VAL A 155 6.48 4.08 6.60
CA VAL A 155 7.26 4.88 7.55
C VAL A 155 7.30 4.19 8.92
N LEU A 156 6.18 3.62 9.39
CA LEU A 156 6.16 2.88 10.65
C LEU A 156 7.01 1.59 10.57
N PHE A 157 6.95 0.86 9.45
CA PHE A 157 7.79 -0.34 9.26
C PHE A 157 9.28 -0.01 9.21
N LEU A 158 9.65 1.07 8.54
CA LEU A 158 11.03 1.55 8.54
C LEU A 158 11.47 2.00 9.95
N ALA A 159 10.56 2.61 10.71
CA ALA A 159 10.84 2.97 12.11
C ALA A 159 11.13 1.73 12.98
N VAL A 160 10.48 0.59 12.73
CA VAL A 160 10.82 -0.68 13.41
C VAL A 160 12.31 -1.00 13.22
N LEU A 161 12.81 -0.99 11.98
CA LEU A 161 14.21 -1.29 11.69
C LEU A 161 15.17 -0.25 12.26
N PHE A 162 14.81 1.03 12.17
CA PHE A 162 15.65 2.12 12.66
C PHE A 162 15.83 2.08 14.19
N PHE A 163 14.73 1.86 14.93
CA PHE A 163 14.75 1.85 16.38
C PHE A 163 15.14 0.51 17.00
N TYR A 164 15.09 -0.59 16.22
CA TYR A 164 15.40 -1.92 16.73
C TYR A 164 16.79 -2.02 17.41
N PRO A 165 17.90 -1.49 16.83
CA PRO A 165 19.20 -1.55 17.48
C PRO A 165 19.33 -0.64 18.72
N ILE A 166 18.46 0.37 18.83
CA ILE A 166 18.43 1.31 19.97
C ILE A 166 17.63 0.71 21.12
N SER A 167 16.43 0.22 20.83
CA SER A 167 15.53 -0.41 21.78
C SER A 167 14.51 -1.31 21.11
N THR A 168 14.58 -2.60 21.40
CA THR A 168 13.63 -3.59 20.90
C THR A 168 12.20 -3.33 21.37
N THR A 169 12.04 -2.70 22.55
CA THR A 169 10.73 -2.28 23.08
C THR A 169 10.12 -1.16 22.25
N ILE A 170 10.90 -0.15 21.88
CA ILE A 170 10.42 0.93 21.00
C ILE A 170 10.05 0.37 19.62
N ALA A 171 10.87 -0.51 19.07
CA ALA A 171 10.57 -1.17 17.79
C ALA A 171 9.27 -1.99 17.87
N LEU A 172 9.04 -2.70 18.98
CA LEU A 172 7.79 -3.44 19.21
C LEU A 172 6.56 -2.50 19.26
N ILE A 173 6.68 -1.32 19.86
CA ILE A 173 5.61 -0.32 19.88
C ILE A 173 5.24 0.08 18.43
N PHE A 174 6.20 0.28 17.54
CA PHE A 174 5.92 0.57 16.14
C PHE A 174 5.21 -0.59 15.42
N ILE A 175 5.48 -1.84 15.77
CA ILE A 175 4.73 -3.01 15.25
C ILE A 175 3.26 -2.93 15.71
N TYR A 176 2.99 -2.67 17.00
CA TYR A 176 1.62 -2.52 17.49
C TYR A 176 0.89 -1.32 16.84
N LEU A 177 1.56 -0.17 16.72
CA LEU A 177 0.99 1.00 16.04
C LEU A 177 0.65 0.69 14.58
N SER A 178 1.54 -0.02 13.88
CA SER A 178 1.29 -0.46 12.50
C SER A 178 0.10 -1.41 12.42
N LEU A 179 -0.01 -2.36 13.33
CA LEU A 179 -1.12 -3.31 13.38
C LEU A 179 -2.46 -2.59 13.62
N ILE A 180 -2.51 -1.67 14.58
CA ILE A 180 -3.71 -0.88 14.90
C ILE A 180 -4.11 -0.02 13.69
N LEU A 181 -3.16 0.70 13.09
CA LEU A 181 -3.42 1.60 11.96
C LEU A 181 -3.92 0.83 10.72
N ASN A 182 -3.28 -0.29 10.39
CA ASN A 182 -3.71 -1.12 9.25
C ASN A 182 -5.07 -1.77 9.54
N SER A 183 -5.33 -2.28 10.75
CA SER A 183 -6.63 -2.83 11.12
C SER A 183 -7.74 -1.79 11.03
N ALA A 184 -7.52 -0.58 11.54
CA ALA A 184 -8.46 0.52 11.41
C ALA A 184 -8.73 0.87 9.94
N THR A 185 -7.69 0.85 9.08
CA THR A 185 -7.81 1.09 7.64
C THR A 185 -8.63 0.00 6.95
N VAL A 186 -8.45 -1.27 7.33
CA VAL A 186 -9.25 -2.41 6.82
C VAL A 186 -10.72 -2.23 7.18
N ILE A 187 -11.02 -1.97 8.46
CA ILE A 187 -12.40 -1.78 8.95
C ILE A 187 -13.05 -0.61 8.20
N GLN A 188 -12.36 0.51 8.08
CA GLN A 188 -12.85 1.68 7.35
C GLN A 188 -13.13 1.34 5.87
N ALA A 189 -12.19 0.67 5.20
CA ALA A 189 -12.34 0.28 3.80
C ALA A 189 -13.56 -0.63 3.60
N MET A 190 -13.78 -1.60 4.49
CA MET A 190 -14.93 -2.49 4.44
C MET A 190 -16.25 -1.73 4.64
N ILE A 191 -16.34 -0.88 5.67
CA ILE A 191 -17.56 -0.10 5.97
C ILE A 191 -17.91 0.81 4.79
N LEU A 192 -16.94 1.56 4.27
CA LEU A 192 -17.21 2.49 3.17
C LEU A 192 -17.58 1.77 1.87
N THR A 193 -16.93 0.64 1.56
CA THR A 193 -17.30 -0.18 0.40
C THR A 193 -18.73 -0.71 0.56
N PHE A 194 -19.09 -1.21 1.74
CA PHE A 194 -20.43 -1.72 2.01
C PHE A 194 -21.53 -0.63 1.87
N ILE A 195 -21.28 0.56 2.44
CA ILE A 195 -22.22 1.68 2.31
C ILE A 195 -22.42 2.06 0.84
N LYS A 196 -21.32 2.16 0.07
CA LYS A 196 -21.40 2.52 -1.34
C LYS A 196 -22.11 1.45 -2.17
N ALA A 197 -21.76 0.18 -1.99
CA ALA A 197 -22.41 -0.93 -2.68
C ALA A 197 -23.93 -0.92 -2.42
N LYS A 198 -24.35 -0.75 -1.17
CA LYS A 198 -25.77 -0.66 -0.82
C LYS A 198 -26.50 0.50 -1.52
N ASN A 199 -25.86 1.66 -1.60
CA ASN A 199 -26.45 2.82 -2.29
C ASN A 199 -26.61 2.54 -3.80
N TYR A 200 -25.66 1.87 -4.44
CA TYR A 200 -25.76 1.48 -5.85
C TYR A 200 -26.88 0.46 -6.08
N ASP A 201 -27.01 -0.54 -5.20
CA ASP A 201 -28.11 -1.51 -5.27
C ASP A 201 -29.47 -0.81 -5.22
N GLN A 202 -29.65 0.15 -4.33
CA GLN A 202 -30.90 0.93 -4.21
C GLN A 202 -31.18 1.77 -5.46
N ILE A 203 -30.18 2.43 -6.04
CA ILE A 203 -30.32 3.21 -7.26
C ILE A 203 -30.73 2.31 -8.44
N ASN A 204 -30.08 1.16 -8.58
CA ASN A 204 -30.40 0.20 -9.65
C ASN A 204 -31.78 -0.41 -9.49
N GLU A 205 -32.23 -0.68 -8.27
CA GLU A 205 -33.57 -1.18 -7.98
C GLU A 205 -34.63 -0.14 -8.37
N GLN A 206 -34.46 1.13 -7.99
CA GLN A 206 -35.36 2.23 -8.38
C GLN A 206 -35.43 2.40 -9.90
N ALA A 207 -34.29 2.44 -10.58
CA ALA A 207 -34.26 2.54 -12.04
C ALA A 207 -34.93 1.35 -12.73
N SER A 208 -34.87 0.16 -12.15
CA SER A 208 -35.57 -1.01 -12.68
C SER A 208 -37.07 -0.93 -12.50
N ILE A 209 -37.56 -0.39 -11.38
CA ILE A 209 -38.98 -0.17 -11.12
C ILE A 209 -39.54 0.87 -12.08
N GLU A 210 -38.88 2.03 -12.23
CA GLU A 210 -39.29 3.11 -13.14
C GLU A 210 -39.37 2.60 -14.60
N PHE A 211 -38.39 1.76 -15.01
CA PHE A 211 -38.39 1.15 -16.34
C PHE A 211 -39.60 0.21 -16.54
N LEU A 212 -39.96 -0.61 -15.57
CA LEU A 212 -41.09 -1.52 -15.63
C LEU A 212 -42.44 -0.74 -15.64
N GLU A 213 -42.54 0.33 -14.88
CA GLU A 213 -43.72 1.21 -14.88
C GLU A 213 -43.91 1.87 -16.25
N SER A 214 -42.84 2.37 -16.88
CA SER A 214 -42.92 2.98 -18.22
C SER A 214 -43.42 2.01 -19.30
N LEU A 215 -43.05 0.73 -19.19
CA LEU A 215 -43.54 -0.32 -20.12
C LEU A 215 -45.01 -0.70 -19.89
N SER A 216 -45.57 -0.43 -18.73
CA SER A 216 -46.98 -0.73 -18.42
C SER A 216 -47.93 0.39 -18.85
N GLU A 217 -47.41 1.56 -19.20
CA GLU A 217 -48.18 2.71 -19.66
C GLU A 217 -48.30 2.78 -21.21
N GLU A 218 -47.54 1.95 -21.95
CA GLU A 218 -47.66 1.74 -23.41
C GLU A 218 -48.59 0.56 -23.73
#